data_7ab286cc7afa8e416a36b11de14b5f6a
#
_entry.id   7ab286cc7afa8e416a36b11de14b5f6a
#
_cell.length_a   1.000
_cell.length_b   1.000
_cell.length_c   1.000
_cell.angle_alpha   90.00
_cell.angle_beta   90.00
_cell.angle_gamma   90.00
#
_symmetry.space_group_name_H-M   'P 1'
#
loop_
_entity.id
_entity.type
_entity.pdbx_description
1 polymer ?
#
loop_
_entity_poly.entity_id
_entity_poly.type
_entity_poly.pdbx_seq_one_letter_code
_entity_poly.pdbx_strand_id
1 'polypeptide(L)'
;MVLETSVHALGRAYSYWLLQGETPDEKHGAPGGAWDASKLSNKVYDASTASKGVDLKEPLAFFCNGQRIFIRGVNWGMDEGMLRCDREGFQNRLRMEKGMNFNLIRNWAGNLDKREFFDTCDEYGLMVWEEFGIANGLMPDDPGLWLANARDRFLRRRNHACILLWCTANETIPDDPILSEMPKMAEALDGTRLFLHCSTQTPPTNGDGPYETRPPSFYFKDLARGFRPELGSPTIPSVESMRRMMPGNKLWPVNEVWGMHDWWLGSGWQGAGLCGPTQTAIAAYGAPEGIEDFCRKAQMVNMEVYKAIYEAWNDRMWNDCTGVMI
;
A
#
# COMPACT_ATOMS: atom_id res chain seq x y z
N MET A 1 21.43 -8.90 4.36
CA MET A 1 20.37 -9.38 3.46
C MET A 1 20.47 -8.56 2.18
N VAL A 2 20.56 -9.20 1.03
CA VAL A 2 20.55 -8.51 -0.25
C VAL A 2 19.13 -8.59 -0.81
N LEU A 3 18.50 -7.45 -1.00
CA LEU A 3 17.18 -7.33 -1.63
C LEU A 3 17.37 -6.90 -3.07
N GLU A 4 16.79 -7.66 -3.97
CA GLU A 4 16.87 -7.41 -5.40
C GLU A 4 15.47 -7.45 -6.01
N THR A 5 15.21 -6.61 -6.99
CA THR A 5 14.04 -6.75 -7.87
C THR A 5 14.45 -7.47 -9.15
N SER A 6 13.53 -8.14 -9.81
CA SER A 6 13.79 -8.81 -11.10
C SER A 6 14.40 -7.88 -12.15
N VAL A 7 14.25 -6.61 -11.92
CA VAL A 7 14.71 -5.52 -12.74
C VAL A 7 16.16 -5.17 -12.50
N HIS A 8 16.73 -5.60 -11.39
CA HIS A 8 18.11 -5.28 -11.02
C HIS A 8 19.16 -5.94 -11.92
N ALA A 9 18.87 -7.14 -12.39
CA ALA A 9 19.78 -7.87 -13.27
C ALA A 9 20.02 -7.17 -14.62
N LEU A 10 19.14 -6.23 -14.99
CA LEU A 10 19.15 -5.59 -16.30
C LEU A 10 19.35 -4.06 -16.25
N GLY A 11 19.57 -3.51 -15.06
CA GLY A 11 19.73 -2.08 -14.88
C GLY A 11 18.38 -1.35 -14.72
N ARG A 12 18.37 -0.29 -13.94
CA ARG A 12 17.17 0.40 -13.46
C ARG A 12 16.34 1.05 -14.55
N ALA A 13 16.97 1.51 -15.61
CA ALA A 13 16.25 2.11 -16.72
C ALA A 13 15.37 1.09 -17.48
N TYR A 14 15.67 -0.19 -17.35
CA TYR A 14 14.91 -1.27 -17.98
C TYR A 14 13.70 -1.70 -17.18
N SER A 15 13.60 -1.33 -15.90
CA SER A 15 12.51 -1.79 -15.06
C SER A 15 11.15 -1.54 -15.66
N TYR A 16 10.93 -0.34 -16.10
CA TYR A 16 9.68 0.07 -16.67
C TYR A 16 9.36 -0.65 -17.99
N TRP A 17 10.36 -0.80 -18.83
CA TRP A 17 10.21 -1.39 -20.16
C TRP A 17 9.98 -2.89 -20.13
N LEU A 18 10.72 -3.58 -19.29
CA LEU A 18 10.54 -5.03 -19.09
C LEU A 18 9.16 -5.36 -18.51
N LEU A 19 8.69 -4.53 -17.60
CA LEU A 19 7.36 -4.71 -16.98
C LEU A 19 6.23 -4.46 -17.99
N GLN A 20 6.48 -3.67 -19.03
CA GLN A 20 5.55 -3.49 -20.15
C GLN A 20 5.76 -4.49 -21.30
N GLY A 21 6.78 -5.33 -21.19
CA GLY A 21 7.16 -6.26 -22.25
C GLY A 21 7.70 -5.55 -23.49
N GLU A 22 8.19 -4.33 -23.34
CA GLU A 22 8.88 -3.58 -24.37
C GLU A 22 10.38 -3.65 -24.14
N THR A 23 11.16 -3.78 -25.19
CA THR A 23 12.60 -3.57 -25.11
C THR A 23 12.90 -2.10 -25.20
N PRO A 24 13.86 -1.56 -24.43
CA PRO A 24 14.31 -0.19 -24.57
C PRO A 24 14.78 0.04 -25.99
N ASP A 25 14.15 0.96 -26.67
CA ASP A 25 14.52 1.37 -28.01
C ASP A 25 14.91 2.85 -28.04
N GLU A 26 15.37 3.32 -29.18
CA GLU A 26 15.78 4.71 -29.37
C GLU A 26 14.64 5.71 -29.17
N LYS A 27 13.36 5.27 -29.24
CA LYS A 27 12.19 6.14 -29.02
C LYS A 27 11.98 6.48 -27.57
N HIS A 28 12.48 5.64 -26.69
CA HIS A 28 12.22 5.74 -25.25
C HIS A 28 13.48 6.11 -24.46
N GLY A 29 14.60 6.26 -25.12
CA GLY A 29 15.90 6.54 -24.53
C GLY A 29 16.68 5.28 -24.18
N ALA A 30 18.00 5.40 -24.22
CA ALA A 30 18.91 4.32 -23.83
C ALA A 30 18.77 4.01 -22.33
N PRO A 31 19.16 2.79 -21.89
CA PRO A 31 19.29 2.47 -20.48
C PRO A 31 20.14 3.51 -19.77
N GLY A 32 19.60 4.12 -18.72
CA GLY A 32 20.24 5.26 -18.05
C GLY A 32 19.92 6.63 -18.65
N GLY A 33 19.09 6.70 -19.71
CA GLY A 33 18.54 7.94 -20.22
C GLY A 33 17.53 8.57 -19.25
N ALA A 34 17.38 9.89 -19.34
CA ALA A 34 16.38 10.60 -18.53
C ALA A 34 14.98 10.06 -18.83
N TRP A 35 14.23 9.82 -17.79
CA TRP A 35 12.82 9.48 -17.88
C TRP A 35 12.06 10.57 -18.63
N ASP A 36 11.30 10.21 -19.65
CA ASP A 36 10.46 11.15 -20.39
C ASP A 36 9.11 11.34 -19.71
N ALA A 37 9.07 12.32 -18.79
CA ALA A 37 7.86 12.67 -18.04
C ALA A 37 6.70 13.12 -18.97
N SER A 38 6.97 13.58 -20.19
CA SER A 38 5.92 14.03 -21.11
C SER A 38 5.01 12.90 -21.57
N LYS A 39 5.47 11.65 -21.46
CA LYS A 39 4.68 10.46 -21.79
C LYS A 39 3.70 10.03 -20.68
N LEU A 40 3.90 10.52 -19.46
CA LEU A 40 2.99 10.27 -18.33
C LEU A 40 1.88 11.32 -18.23
N SER A 41 2.14 12.55 -18.66
CA SER A 41 1.38 13.74 -18.28
C SER A 41 -0.05 13.85 -18.79
N ASN A 42 -0.52 12.96 -19.66
CA ASN A 42 -1.82 13.12 -20.30
C ASN A 42 -2.76 11.90 -20.23
N LYS A 43 -2.42 10.89 -19.45
CA LYS A 43 -3.42 9.85 -19.15
C LYS A 43 -4.13 10.25 -17.86
N VAL A 44 -5.23 10.96 -18.01
CA VAL A 44 -6.23 11.10 -16.94
C VAL A 44 -6.54 9.71 -16.43
N TYR A 45 -6.31 9.51 -15.13
CA TYR A 45 -6.66 8.29 -14.45
C TYR A 45 -8.17 8.06 -14.61
N ASP A 46 -8.52 7.07 -15.38
CA ASP A 46 -9.90 6.61 -15.48
C ASP A 46 -10.06 5.45 -14.49
N ALA A 47 -10.78 5.71 -13.40
CA ALA A 47 -11.08 4.72 -12.38
C ALA A 47 -11.75 3.46 -12.96
N SER A 48 -12.43 3.57 -14.10
CA SER A 48 -13.00 2.41 -14.81
C SER A 48 -11.94 1.52 -15.47
N THR A 49 -10.75 2.07 -15.75
CA THR A 49 -9.62 1.31 -16.30
C THR A 49 -8.70 0.75 -15.22
N ALA A 50 -8.72 1.32 -14.01
CA ALA A 50 -7.97 0.81 -12.86
C ALA A 50 -8.37 -0.63 -12.50
N SER A 51 -9.64 -0.97 -12.68
CA SER A 51 -10.15 -2.34 -12.48
C SER A 51 -9.66 -3.34 -13.53
N LYS A 52 -9.17 -2.88 -14.69
CA LYS A 52 -8.73 -3.76 -15.78
C LYS A 52 -7.26 -4.14 -15.69
N GLY A 53 -6.49 -3.52 -14.78
CA GLY A 53 -5.06 -3.77 -14.64
C GLY A 53 -4.27 -3.41 -15.92
N VAL A 54 -3.04 -3.01 -15.77
CA VAL A 54 -2.10 -2.99 -16.89
C VAL A 54 -1.78 -4.45 -17.21
N ASP A 55 -1.91 -4.85 -18.46
CA ASP A 55 -1.53 -6.19 -18.92
C ASP A 55 0.00 -6.26 -18.93
N LEU A 56 0.57 -6.62 -17.77
CA LEU A 56 2.01 -6.80 -17.64
C LEU A 56 2.36 -8.15 -18.24
N LYS A 57 3.23 -8.16 -19.21
CA LYS A 57 3.78 -9.42 -19.77
C LYS A 57 4.58 -10.18 -18.72
N GLU A 58 5.24 -9.44 -17.80
CA GLU A 58 5.91 -10.00 -16.63
C GLU A 58 5.53 -9.20 -15.39
N PRO A 59 4.98 -9.86 -14.36
CA PRO A 59 4.65 -9.19 -13.11
C PRO A 59 5.91 -8.76 -12.35
N LEU A 60 5.82 -7.63 -11.63
CA LEU A 60 6.88 -7.18 -10.73
C LEU A 60 7.25 -8.30 -9.74
N ALA A 61 8.51 -8.70 -9.70
CA ALA A 61 9.00 -9.72 -8.79
C ALA A 61 10.15 -9.19 -7.93
N PHE A 62 10.16 -9.64 -6.69
CA PHE A 62 11.22 -9.32 -5.74
C PHE A 62 12.04 -10.55 -5.39
N PHE A 63 13.33 -10.34 -5.14
CA PHE A 63 14.25 -11.39 -4.76
C PHE A 63 15.00 -11.00 -3.49
N CYS A 64 15.20 -11.97 -2.61
CA CYS A 64 16.03 -11.83 -1.44
C CYS A 64 17.11 -12.91 -1.47
N ASN A 65 18.38 -12.49 -1.54
CA ASN A 65 19.52 -13.41 -1.67
C ASN A 65 19.36 -14.38 -2.85
N GLY A 66 18.88 -13.90 -3.99
CA GLY A 66 18.65 -14.68 -5.20
C GLY A 66 17.41 -15.59 -5.18
N GLN A 67 16.64 -15.59 -4.11
CA GLN A 67 15.39 -16.34 -4.02
C GLN A 67 14.20 -15.41 -4.26
N ARG A 68 13.33 -15.79 -5.19
CA ARG A 68 12.09 -15.07 -5.45
C ARG A 68 11.20 -15.11 -4.23
N ILE A 69 10.68 -13.96 -3.84
CA ILE A 69 9.79 -13.81 -2.68
C ILE A 69 8.43 -13.31 -3.12
N PHE A 70 7.38 -13.85 -2.50
CA PHE A 70 6.03 -13.37 -2.67
C PHE A 70 5.74 -12.32 -1.60
N ILE A 71 5.26 -11.15 -2.01
CA ILE A 71 4.96 -10.07 -1.07
C ILE A 71 3.59 -10.29 -0.42
N ARG A 72 3.62 -10.33 0.90
CA ARG A 72 2.46 -10.21 1.78
C ARG A 72 2.69 -8.97 2.61
N GLY A 73 2.03 -7.88 2.24
CA GLY A 73 2.30 -6.58 2.83
C GLY A 73 1.10 -6.01 3.57
N VAL A 74 1.40 -4.97 4.33
CA VAL A 74 0.41 -4.16 5.03
C VAL A 74 0.72 -2.68 4.84
N ASN A 75 -0.34 -1.87 4.71
CA ASN A 75 -0.22 -0.43 4.68
C ASN A 75 -0.25 0.10 6.11
N TRP A 76 0.76 0.87 6.48
CA TRP A 76 0.84 1.52 7.78
C TRP A 76 0.73 3.03 7.60
N GLY A 77 -0.38 3.57 8.05
CA GLY A 77 -0.59 5.01 8.16
C GLY A 77 -0.12 5.56 9.52
N MET A 78 -0.86 6.51 10.05
CA MET A 78 -0.60 7.06 11.37
C MET A 78 -0.87 6.03 12.46
N ASP A 79 0.03 6.00 13.46
CA ASP A 79 -0.18 5.20 14.66
C ASP A 79 -1.29 5.80 15.54
N GLU A 80 -1.25 7.10 15.70
CA GLU A 80 -2.28 7.94 16.31
C GLU A 80 -2.05 9.41 15.92
N GLY A 81 -3.05 10.28 16.16
CA GLY A 81 -3.05 11.65 15.65
C GLY A 81 -1.85 12.52 16.05
N MET A 82 -1.15 12.18 17.12
CA MET A 82 0.04 12.90 17.59
C MET A 82 1.35 12.20 17.23
N LEU A 83 1.30 11.09 16.53
CA LEU A 83 2.47 10.29 16.10
C LEU A 83 3.40 9.89 17.26
N ARG A 84 2.84 9.60 18.44
CA ARG A 84 3.58 9.31 19.68
C ARG A 84 3.95 7.83 19.80
N CYS A 85 4.55 7.25 18.80
CA CYS A 85 5.08 5.90 18.90
C CYS A 85 6.57 5.95 19.28
N ASP A 86 6.95 5.21 20.30
CA ASP A 86 8.33 5.00 20.71
C ASP A 86 8.85 3.63 20.21
N ARG A 87 10.10 3.31 20.54
CA ARG A 87 10.72 2.04 20.14
C ARG A 87 9.90 0.83 20.61
N GLU A 88 9.45 0.82 21.84
CA GLU A 88 8.64 -0.29 22.38
C GLU A 88 7.32 -0.44 21.64
N GLY A 89 6.66 0.68 21.34
CA GLY A 89 5.45 0.72 20.54
C GLY A 89 5.67 0.10 19.14
N PHE A 90 6.74 0.49 18.44
CA PHE A 90 7.09 -0.09 17.15
C PHE A 90 7.42 -1.58 17.26
N GLN A 91 8.22 -1.99 18.24
CA GLN A 91 8.56 -3.39 18.46
C GLN A 91 7.31 -4.26 18.69
N ASN A 92 6.36 -3.76 19.48
CA ASN A 92 5.12 -4.50 19.75
C ASN A 92 4.27 -4.69 18.50
N ARG A 93 4.07 -3.64 17.72
CA ARG A 93 3.26 -3.68 16.49
C ARG A 93 3.92 -4.49 15.38
N LEU A 94 5.18 -4.20 15.08
CA LEU A 94 5.92 -4.90 14.02
C LEU A 94 6.12 -6.39 14.33
N ARG A 95 6.19 -6.76 15.61
CA ARG A 95 6.18 -8.17 16.02
C ARG A 95 4.86 -8.86 15.69
N MET A 96 3.72 -8.16 15.84
CA MET A 96 2.42 -8.68 15.45
C MET A 96 2.34 -8.85 13.92
N GLU A 97 2.78 -7.85 13.17
CA GLU A 97 2.81 -7.91 11.70
C GLU A 97 3.67 -9.09 11.21
N LYS A 98 4.86 -9.23 11.77
CA LYS A 98 5.73 -10.39 11.49
C LYS A 98 5.07 -11.71 11.88
N GLY A 99 4.38 -11.75 13.03
CA GLY A 99 3.65 -12.93 13.51
C GLY A 99 2.50 -13.35 12.59
N MET A 100 1.93 -12.42 11.86
CA MET A 100 0.93 -12.65 10.80
C MET A 100 1.55 -13.03 9.45
N ASN A 101 2.88 -13.22 9.40
CA ASN A 101 3.65 -13.54 8.19
C ASN A 101 3.68 -12.42 7.13
N PHE A 102 3.46 -11.18 7.51
CA PHE A 102 3.78 -10.06 6.63
C PHE A 102 5.29 -9.93 6.46
N ASN A 103 5.71 -9.55 5.27
CA ASN A 103 7.12 -9.36 4.93
C ASN A 103 7.43 -7.98 4.36
N LEU A 104 6.41 -7.15 4.10
CA LEU A 104 6.55 -5.78 3.63
C LEU A 104 5.60 -4.85 4.38
N ILE A 105 6.14 -3.75 4.89
CA ILE A 105 5.37 -2.64 5.47
C ILE A 105 5.47 -1.46 4.52
N ARG A 106 4.35 -0.93 4.06
CA ARG A 106 4.34 0.33 3.32
C ARG A 106 4.16 1.47 4.31
N ASN A 107 5.14 2.34 4.37
CA ASN A 107 5.06 3.61 5.10
C ASN A 107 4.20 4.59 4.29
N TRP A 108 2.89 4.39 4.37
CA TRP A 108 1.89 5.12 3.60
C TRP A 108 2.04 6.62 3.78
N ALA A 109 2.12 7.34 2.66
CA ALA A 109 2.33 8.79 2.59
C ALA A 109 3.52 9.29 3.43
N GLY A 110 4.50 8.43 3.73
CA GLY A 110 5.70 8.80 4.48
C GLY A 110 5.44 9.28 5.91
N ASN A 111 4.35 8.83 6.54
CA ASN A 111 3.93 9.28 7.87
C ASN A 111 4.90 8.90 8.98
N LEU A 112 5.65 7.81 8.82
CA LEU A 112 6.62 7.38 9.80
C LEU A 112 8.00 7.94 9.45
N ASP A 113 8.52 8.81 10.31
CA ASP A 113 9.84 9.44 10.14
C ASP A 113 10.83 9.07 11.26
N LYS A 114 10.41 8.28 12.24
CA LYS A 114 11.25 7.91 13.38
C LYS A 114 12.24 6.81 13.00
N ARG A 115 13.48 7.01 13.37
CA ARG A 115 14.57 6.06 13.16
C ARG A 115 14.25 4.68 13.77
N GLU A 116 13.61 4.66 14.93
CA GLU A 116 13.25 3.44 15.68
C GLU A 116 12.36 2.51 14.87
N PHE A 117 11.51 3.05 13.97
CA PHE A 117 10.73 2.23 13.06
C PHE A 117 11.62 1.43 12.11
N PHE A 118 12.54 2.11 11.43
CA PHE A 118 13.43 1.46 10.45
C PHE A 118 14.42 0.50 11.14
N ASP A 119 14.99 0.91 12.27
CA ASP A 119 15.86 0.04 13.08
C ASP A 119 15.11 -1.26 13.47
N THR A 120 13.85 -1.15 13.87
CA THR A 120 13.03 -2.32 14.23
C THR A 120 12.68 -3.18 13.00
N CYS A 121 12.41 -2.57 11.85
CA CYS A 121 12.21 -3.31 10.61
C CYS A 121 13.47 -4.07 10.19
N ASP A 122 14.66 -3.44 10.32
CA ASP A 122 15.94 -4.11 10.08
C ASP A 122 16.14 -5.31 11.01
N GLU A 123 15.88 -5.13 12.32
CA GLU A 123 16.00 -6.19 13.33
C GLU A 123 15.05 -7.36 13.07
N TYR A 124 13.84 -7.08 12.62
CA TYR A 124 12.80 -8.11 12.42
C TYR A 124 12.82 -8.73 11.02
N GLY A 125 13.61 -8.17 10.09
CA GLY A 125 13.66 -8.61 8.71
C GLY A 125 12.36 -8.31 7.95
N LEU A 126 11.71 -7.20 8.28
CA LEU A 126 10.56 -6.67 7.57
C LEU A 126 11.03 -5.66 6.53
N MET A 127 10.63 -5.84 5.29
CA MET A 127 10.92 -4.87 4.22
C MET A 127 10.05 -3.63 4.37
N VAL A 128 10.51 -2.51 3.82
CA VAL A 128 9.78 -1.23 3.84
C VAL A 128 9.65 -0.68 2.42
N TRP A 129 8.44 -0.37 2.03
CA TRP A 129 8.10 0.52 0.94
C TRP A 129 8.02 1.94 1.50
N GLU A 130 8.95 2.79 1.12
CA GLU A 130 9.08 4.14 1.70
C GLU A 130 8.49 5.20 0.80
N GLU A 131 7.56 6.00 1.32
CA GLU A 131 6.93 7.14 0.62
C GLU A 131 7.39 8.50 1.16
N PHE A 132 7.16 9.56 0.36
CA PHE A 132 7.71 10.90 0.63
C PHE A 132 6.67 11.98 0.98
N GLY A 133 5.43 11.61 1.27
CA GLY A 133 4.48 12.54 1.91
C GLY A 133 3.58 13.34 0.96
N ILE A 134 3.43 12.91 -0.29
CA ILE A 134 2.40 13.42 -1.19
C ILE A 134 1.27 12.40 -1.26
N ALA A 135 0.04 12.86 -1.10
CA ALA A 135 -1.16 12.03 -1.18
C ALA A 135 -2.38 12.82 -1.61
N ASN A 136 -3.38 12.13 -2.17
CA ASN A 136 -4.71 12.68 -2.47
C ASN A 136 -4.71 13.94 -3.37
N GLY A 137 -3.76 14.03 -4.30
CA GLY A 137 -3.66 15.17 -5.20
C GLY A 137 -3.13 16.46 -4.56
N LEU A 138 -2.71 16.42 -3.29
CA LEU A 138 -2.21 17.59 -2.57
C LEU A 138 -0.72 17.78 -2.82
N MET A 139 -0.36 18.84 -3.54
CA MET A 139 1.02 19.24 -3.76
C MET A 139 1.52 20.13 -2.62
N PRO A 140 2.82 20.10 -2.31
CA PRO A 140 3.40 21.01 -1.32
C PRO A 140 3.40 22.46 -1.84
N ASP A 141 3.14 23.40 -0.95
CA ASP A 141 3.17 24.86 -1.27
C ASP A 141 4.57 25.33 -1.67
N ASP A 142 5.62 24.70 -1.12
CA ASP A 142 7.02 24.98 -1.45
C ASP A 142 7.70 23.68 -1.93
N PRO A 143 7.73 23.43 -3.24
CA PRO A 143 8.41 22.26 -3.80
C PRO A 143 9.92 22.23 -3.54
N GLY A 144 10.57 23.39 -3.42
CA GLY A 144 12.00 23.47 -3.12
C GLY A 144 12.32 22.97 -1.71
N LEU A 145 11.58 23.42 -0.72
CA LEU A 145 11.70 22.96 0.66
C LEU A 145 11.34 21.47 0.76
N TRP A 146 10.31 21.04 0.05
CA TRP A 146 9.89 19.63 0.02
C TRP A 146 11.01 18.74 -0.55
N LEU A 147 11.64 19.14 -1.67
CA LEU A 147 12.77 18.41 -2.27
C LEU A 147 14.00 18.37 -1.33
N ALA A 148 14.26 19.45 -0.60
CA ALA A 148 15.31 19.46 0.41
C ALA A 148 15.05 18.44 1.53
N ASN A 149 13.81 18.35 2.01
CA ASN A 149 13.38 17.35 2.99
C ASN A 149 13.46 15.93 2.42
N ALA A 150 13.06 15.74 1.17
CA ALA A 150 13.16 14.44 0.50
C ALA A 150 14.64 14.00 0.40
N ARG A 151 15.56 14.92 0.06
CA ARG A 151 16.99 14.64 0.04
C ARG A 151 17.51 14.20 1.40
N ASP A 152 17.14 14.90 2.47
CA ASP A 152 17.52 14.54 3.83
C ASP A 152 16.99 13.15 4.22
N ARG A 153 15.75 12.84 3.84
CA ARG A 153 15.12 11.54 4.05
C ARG A 153 15.87 10.40 3.35
N PHE A 154 16.28 10.57 2.08
CA PHE A 154 17.14 9.62 1.39
C PHE A 154 18.45 9.39 2.14
N LEU A 155 19.16 10.46 2.52
CA LEU A 155 20.45 10.37 3.20
C LEU A 155 20.36 9.66 4.56
N ARG A 156 19.30 9.88 5.30
CA ARG A 156 19.09 9.24 6.61
C ARG A 156 18.74 7.76 6.48
N ARG A 157 18.07 7.35 5.39
CA ARG A 157 17.44 6.02 5.31
C ARG A 157 18.08 5.07 4.32
N ARG A 158 18.82 5.54 3.34
CA ARG A 158 19.41 4.69 2.29
C ARG A 158 20.27 3.53 2.79
N ASN A 159 20.79 3.61 4.01
CA ASN A 159 21.62 2.57 4.61
C ASN A 159 20.82 1.53 5.43
N HIS A 160 19.51 1.72 5.60
CA HIS A 160 18.67 0.69 6.21
C HIS A 160 18.48 -0.48 5.24
N ALA A 161 18.76 -1.69 5.73
CA ALA A 161 18.62 -2.92 4.93
C ALA A 161 17.15 -3.23 4.62
N CYS A 162 16.21 -2.75 5.45
CA CYS A 162 14.79 -2.97 5.28
C CYS A 162 14.20 -2.23 4.07
N ILE A 163 14.77 -1.10 3.63
CA ILE A 163 14.19 -0.36 2.49
C ILE A 163 14.27 -1.20 1.22
N LEU A 164 13.10 -1.56 0.71
CA LEU A 164 12.94 -2.33 -0.53
C LEU A 164 12.86 -1.42 -1.75
N LEU A 165 12.07 -0.36 -1.65
CA LEU A 165 11.84 0.59 -2.73
C LEU A 165 11.49 1.99 -2.20
N TRP A 166 11.61 2.97 -3.09
CA TRP A 166 11.24 4.37 -2.88
C TRP A 166 10.01 4.72 -3.73
N CYS A 167 9.07 5.47 -3.16
CA CYS A 167 7.89 5.94 -3.88
C CYS A 167 7.59 7.40 -3.54
N THR A 168 7.45 8.27 -4.53
CA THR A 168 7.26 9.70 -4.28
C THR A 168 5.92 9.98 -3.61
N ALA A 169 4.85 9.35 -4.08
CA ALA A 169 3.50 9.76 -3.71
C ALA A 169 2.50 8.60 -3.63
N ASN A 170 1.53 8.74 -2.75
CA ASN A 170 0.34 7.90 -2.73
C ASN A 170 -0.64 8.37 -3.81
N GLU A 171 -1.05 7.47 -4.70
CA GLU A 171 -2.14 7.64 -5.68
C GLU A 171 -2.10 8.95 -6.49
N THR A 172 -0.94 9.61 -6.54
CA THR A 172 -0.79 10.94 -7.12
C THR A 172 0.48 11.01 -7.95
N ILE A 173 0.39 11.41 -9.19
CA ILE A 173 1.58 11.78 -9.98
C ILE A 173 1.96 13.21 -9.58
N PRO A 174 3.15 13.44 -9.03
CA PRO A 174 3.56 14.79 -8.63
C PRO A 174 3.73 15.71 -9.83
N ASP A 175 3.56 17.01 -9.59
CA ASP A 175 3.89 18.05 -10.57
C ASP A 175 5.41 18.36 -10.58
N ASP A 176 5.90 18.98 -11.63
CA ASP A 176 7.25 19.53 -11.65
C ASP A 176 7.40 20.70 -10.64
N PRO A 177 8.56 20.84 -10.02
CA PRO A 177 9.82 20.12 -10.28
C PRO A 177 9.96 18.76 -9.56
N ILE A 178 9.00 18.35 -8.76
CA ILE A 178 9.12 17.10 -7.97
C ILE A 178 9.18 15.89 -8.92
N LEU A 179 8.31 15.85 -9.91
CA LEU A 179 8.26 14.75 -10.87
C LEU A 179 9.62 14.50 -11.56
N SER A 180 10.28 15.57 -11.97
CA SER A 180 11.55 15.48 -12.71
C SER A 180 12.78 15.31 -11.81
N GLU A 181 12.75 15.84 -10.57
CA GLU A 181 13.93 15.84 -9.69
C GLU A 181 14.03 14.59 -8.80
N MET A 182 12.92 14.01 -8.39
CA MET A 182 12.93 12.85 -7.50
C MET A 182 13.65 11.61 -8.07
N PRO A 183 13.43 11.20 -9.33
CA PRO A 183 14.18 10.05 -9.89
C PRO A 183 15.67 10.32 -10.00
N LYS A 184 16.09 11.55 -10.34
CA LYS A 184 17.50 11.95 -10.37
C LYS A 184 18.11 11.88 -8.98
N MET A 185 17.37 12.35 -7.98
CA MET A 185 17.79 12.30 -6.58
C MET A 185 17.93 10.87 -6.07
N ALA A 186 16.95 10.01 -6.37
CA ALA A 186 16.99 8.60 -6.01
C ALA A 186 18.20 7.89 -6.64
N GLU A 187 18.47 8.16 -7.90
CA GLU A 187 19.64 7.62 -8.61
C GLU A 187 20.96 8.11 -8.02
N ALA A 188 21.07 9.41 -7.76
CA ALA A 188 22.32 10.01 -7.25
C ALA A 188 22.63 9.64 -5.79
N LEU A 189 21.61 9.50 -4.95
CA LEU A 189 21.80 9.30 -3.51
C LEU A 189 21.78 7.85 -3.05
N ASP A 190 21.01 7.00 -3.71
CA ASP A 190 20.94 5.56 -3.44
C ASP A 190 21.41 4.76 -4.64
N GLY A 191 20.67 4.92 -5.71
CA GLY A 191 20.97 4.26 -6.97
C GLY A 191 20.87 2.72 -6.94
N THR A 192 20.38 2.06 -5.87
CA THR A 192 20.33 0.60 -5.72
C THR A 192 18.92 0.02 -5.67
N ARG A 193 17.91 0.83 -5.40
CA ARG A 193 16.54 0.38 -5.19
C ARG A 193 15.59 0.87 -6.28
N LEU A 194 14.52 0.13 -6.48
CA LEU A 194 13.43 0.55 -7.35
C LEU A 194 12.88 1.89 -6.86
N PHE A 195 12.64 2.79 -7.80
CA PHE A 195 11.98 4.07 -7.57
C PHE A 195 10.66 4.12 -8.34
N LEU A 196 9.59 4.55 -7.66
CA LEU A 196 8.26 4.76 -8.22
C LEU A 196 7.85 6.22 -8.05
N HIS A 197 7.22 6.79 -9.06
CA HIS A 197 6.62 8.12 -8.97
C HIS A 197 5.35 8.12 -8.11
N CYS A 198 4.59 7.04 -8.22
CA CYS A 198 3.28 6.90 -7.60
C CYS A 198 3.02 5.45 -7.23
N SER A 199 2.24 5.22 -6.18
CA SER A 199 1.95 3.88 -5.69
C SER A 199 1.05 3.06 -6.64
N THR A 200 0.13 3.69 -7.36
CA THR A 200 -0.96 2.97 -8.05
C THR A 200 -1.18 3.35 -9.50
N GLN A 201 -0.77 4.53 -9.93
CA GLN A 201 -1.11 5.08 -11.25
C GLN A 201 -0.12 4.72 -12.36
N THR A 202 0.97 4.07 -12.01
CA THR A 202 2.01 3.67 -12.98
C THR A 202 2.39 2.21 -12.79
N PRO A 203 2.66 1.46 -13.86
CA PRO A 203 3.36 0.20 -13.70
C PRO A 203 4.61 0.39 -12.84
N PRO A 204 5.02 -0.60 -12.04
CA PRO A 204 4.64 -2.01 -12.14
C PRO A 204 3.50 -2.46 -11.21
N THR A 205 2.73 -1.54 -10.63
CA THR A 205 1.63 -1.88 -9.73
C THR A 205 0.29 -1.99 -10.47
N ASN A 206 -0.65 -2.74 -9.89
CA ASN A 206 -1.94 -3.05 -10.50
C ASN A 206 -3.11 -2.29 -9.86
N GLY A 207 -2.91 -1.00 -9.59
CA GLY A 207 -3.95 -0.15 -9.00
C GLY A 207 -4.17 -0.40 -7.52
N ASP A 208 -5.24 0.14 -6.99
CA ASP A 208 -5.65 0.16 -5.59
C ASP A 208 -7.05 -0.43 -5.40
N GLY A 209 -7.47 -0.60 -4.16
CA GLY A 209 -8.82 -1.07 -3.80
C GLY A 209 -9.22 -2.43 -4.39
N PRO A 210 -10.48 -2.81 -4.26
CA PRO A 210 -11.55 -2.09 -3.56
C PRO A 210 -11.34 -2.06 -2.04
N TYR A 211 -11.99 -1.08 -1.41
CA TYR A 211 -11.98 -0.92 0.06
C TYR A 211 -13.34 -1.28 0.67
N GLU A 212 -14.04 -2.20 0.06
CA GLU A 212 -15.36 -2.66 0.48
C GLU A 212 -15.40 -4.18 0.61
N THR A 213 -16.35 -4.67 1.39
CA THR A 213 -16.60 -6.11 1.52
C THR A 213 -17.12 -6.68 0.20
N ARG A 214 -16.38 -7.61 -0.37
CA ARG A 214 -16.77 -8.37 -1.56
C ARG A 214 -16.87 -9.85 -1.24
N PRO A 215 -17.73 -10.60 -1.96
CA PRO A 215 -17.78 -12.05 -1.78
C PRO A 215 -16.43 -12.69 -2.16
N PRO A 216 -16.01 -13.78 -1.50
CA PRO A 216 -14.73 -14.44 -1.75
C PRO A 216 -14.45 -14.72 -3.24
N SER A 217 -15.45 -15.13 -3.99
CA SER A 217 -15.33 -15.43 -5.42
C SER A 217 -14.87 -14.25 -6.28
N PHE A 218 -15.13 -13.02 -5.84
CA PHE A 218 -14.70 -11.82 -6.54
C PHE A 218 -13.15 -11.72 -6.61
N TYR A 219 -12.47 -12.01 -5.52
CA TYR A 219 -11.00 -11.93 -5.47
C TYR A 219 -10.35 -12.93 -6.41
N PHE A 220 -10.90 -14.14 -6.50
CA PHE A 220 -10.38 -15.20 -7.39
C PHE A 220 -10.64 -14.95 -8.87
N LYS A 221 -11.82 -14.43 -9.20
CA LYS A 221 -12.26 -14.30 -10.61
C LYS A 221 -11.78 -12.99 -11.24
N ASP A 222 -11.95 -11.91 -10.53
CA ASP A 222 -11.94 -10.58 -11.12
C ASP A 222 -10.73 -9.73 -10.71
N LEU A 223 -10.09 -10.02 -9.56
CA LEU A 223 -9.14 -9.09 -8.97
C LEU A 223 -7.71 -9.59 -8.90
N ALA A 224 -7.46 -10.85 -8.52
CA ALA A 224 -6.11 -11.34 -8.25
C ALA A 224 -5.26 -11.34 -9.51
N ARG A 225 -4.35 -10.36 -9.61
CA ARG A 225 -3.33 -10.23 -10.64
C ARG A 225 -2.24 -9.25 -10.22
N GLY A 226 -1.03 -9.48 -10.73
CA GLY A 226 0.12 -8.59 -10.57
C GLY A 226 0.52 -8.33 -9.12
N PHE A 227 0.96 -7.11 -8.87
CA PHE A 227 1.28 -6.58 -7.55
C PHE A 227 0.28 -5.48 -7.19
N ARG A 228 -0.52 -5.71 -6.16
CA ARG A 228 -1.49 -4.72 -5.69
C ARG A 228 -1.05 -4.11 -4.36
N PRO A 229 -0.74 -2.79 -4.35
CA PRO A 229 -0.20 -2.12 -3.18
C PRO A 229 -1.24 -1.75 -2.12
N GLU A 230 -2.52 -1.72 -2.49
CA GLU A 230 -3.61 -1.39 -1.57
C GLU A 230 -4.86 -2.19 -1.86
N LEU A 231 -5.40 -2.78 -0.80
CA LEU A 231 -6.63 -3.56 -0.85
C LEU A 231 -7.19 -3.69 0.57
N GLY A 232 -8.49 -3.61 0.74
CA GLY A 232 -9.04 -3.70 2.08
C GLY A 232 -10.54 -3.86 2.15
N SER A 233 -11.02 -3.93 3.37
CA SER A 233 -12.44 -4.00 3.71
C SER A 233 -12.69 -3.22 5.00
N PRO A 234 -13.87 -2.61 5.18
CA PRO A 234 -14.23 -2.00 6.44
C PRO A 234 -14.12 -2.99 7.59
N THR A 235 -13.52 -2.55 8.69
CA THR A 235 -13.25 -3.39 9.85
C THR A 235 -13.87 -2.78 11.10
N ILE A 236 -14.58 -3.60 11.86
CA ILE A 236 -15.10 -3.23 13.17
C ILE A 236 -14.15 -3.78 14.25
N PRO A 237 -13.65 -2.93 15.16
CA PRO A 237 -12.77 -3.37 16.23
C PRO A 237 -13.42 -4.39 17.19
N SER A 238 -12.62 -4.96 18.09
CA SER A 238 -13.13 -5.80 19.16
C SER A 238 -14.08 -5.03 20.06
N VAL A 239 -15.01 -5.72 20.72
CA VAL A 239 -15.96 -5.08 21.63
C VAL A 239 -15.28 -4.33 22.78
N GLU A 240 -14.12 -4.81 23.23
CA GLU A 240 -13.32 -4.13 24.26
C GLU A 240 -12.80 -2.78 23.75
N SER A 241 -12.38 -2.71 22.50
CA SER A 241 -11.95 -1.46 21.87
C SER A 241 -13.13 -0.51 21.66
N MET A 242 -14.26 -1.03 21.18
CA MET A 242 -15.49 -0.25 21.03
C MET A 242 -15.93 0.38 22.37
N ARG A 243 -15.87 -0.38 23.46
CA ARG A 243 -16.20 0.12 24.81
C ARG A 243 -15.24 1.19 25.32
N ARG A 244 -14.01 1.20 24.86
CA ARG A 244 -13.01 2.22 25.24
C ARG A 244 -13.13 3.51 24.44
N MET A 245 -13.61 3.44 23.22
CA MET A 245 -13.66 4.60 22.33
C MET A 245 -15.04 5.26 22.24
N MET A 246 -16.11 4.59 22.68
CA MET A 246 -17.47 5.09 22.57
C MET A 246 -18.17 5.19 23.93
N PRO A 247 -19.04 6.21 24.15
CA PRO A 247 -19.88 6.26 25.34
C PRO A 247 -20.78 5.03 25.44
N GLY A 248 -20.93 4.47 26.65
CA GLY A 248 -21.67 3.23 26.88
C GLY A 248 -23.12 3.24 26.35
N ASN A 249 -23.81 4.38 26.48
CA ASN A 249 -25.17 4.57 25.97
C ASN A 249 -25.25 4.76 24.43
N LYS A 250 -24.11 4.80 23.73
CA LYS A 250 -24.00 4.93 22.26
C LYS A 250 -23.38 3.70 21.61
N LEU A 251 -23.03 2.68 22.38
CA LEU A 251 -22.42 1.46 21.87
C LEU A 251 -23.37 0.66 20.98
N TRP A 252 -24.66 0.63 21.30
CA TRP A 252 -25.64 -0.16 20.59
C TRP A 252 -27.05 0.44 20.72
N PRO A 253 -27.92 0.35 19.71
CA PRO A 253 -27.61 -0.07 18.32
C PRO A 253 -26.72 0.92 17.60
N VAL A 254 -26.29 0.60 16.37
CA VAL A 254 -25.52 1.50 15.48
C VAL A 254 -26.27 2.84 15.33
N ASN A 255 -25.57 3.94 15.54
CA ASN A 255 -26.13 5.29 15.59
C ASN A 255 -25.13 6.33 15.04
N GLU A 256 -25.44 7.60 15.18
CA GLU A 256 -24.64 8.71 14.67
C GLU A 256 -23.20 8.75 15.19
N VAL A 257 -22.93 8.29 16.40
CA VAL A 257 -21.57 8.25 16.97
C VAL A 257 -20.70 7.23 16.24
N TRP A 258 -21.29 6.16 15.78
CA TRP A 258 -20.59 5.21 14.91
C TRP A 258 -20.06 5.85 13.64
N GLY A 259 -20.84 6.73 13.03
CA GLY A 259 -20.42 7.48 11.85
C GLY A 259 -19.24 8.43 12.10
N MET A 260 -19.01 8.83 13.34
CA MET A 260 -17.85 9.64 13.72
C MET A 260 -16.55 8.83 13.85
N HIS A 261 -16.66 7.52 14.07
CA HIS A 261 -15.52 6.62 14.26
C HIS A 261 -15.18 5.80 13.00
N ASP A 262 -16.14 5.65 12.15
CA ASP A 262 -15.96 5.09 10.83
C ASP A 262 -16.96 5.71 9.83
N TRP A 263 -16.76 5.48 8.58
CA TRP A 263 -17.61 5.91 7.47
C TRP A 263 -18.79 4.96 7.17
N TRP A 264 -19.07 4.07 8.13
CA TRP A 264 -20.14 3.10 8.13
C TRP A 264 -21.51 3.71 7.82
N LEU A 265 -21.80 4.88 8.38
CA LEU A 265 -23.05 5.62 8.16
C LEU A 265 -23.02 6.52 6.92
N GLY A 266 -22.01 6.37 6.06
CA GLY A 266 -21.92 7.13 4.83
C GLY A 266 -21.34 8.53 4.96
N SER A 267 -20.74 8.84 6.09
CA SER A 267 -20.04 10.11 6.33
C SER A 267 -18.62 10.17 5.75
N GLY A 268 -18.08 9.03 5.30
CA GLY A 268 -16.77 8.94 4.68
C GLY A 268 -16.72 9.54 3.27
N TRP A 269 -15.52 9.83 2.79
CA TRP A 269 -15.29 10.42 1.47
C TRP A 269 -15.80 9.57 0.29
N GLN A 270 -15.97 8.28 0.48
CA GLN A 270 -16.55 7.38 -0.53
C GLN A 270 -18.03 7.07 -0.28
N GLY A 271 -18.64 7.64 0.75
CA GLY A 271 -20.07 7.55 1.03
C GLY A 271 -20.55 6.22 1.61
N ALA A 272 -21.86 6.07 1.74
CA ALA A 272 -22.52 4.91 2.35
C ALA A 272 -22.29 3.57 1.61
N GLY A 273 -21.90 3.64 0.35
CA GLY A 273 -21.75 2.47 -0.51
C GLY A 273 -20.71 1.45 -0.03
N LEU A 274 -19.69 1.89 0.70
CA LEU A 274 -18.63 0.99 1.14
C LEU A 274 -19.03 0.08 2.29
N CYS A 275 -19.85 0.56 3.20
CA CYS A 275 -20.26 -0.20 4.38
C CYS A 275 -21.53 -1.04 4.16
N GLY A 276 -22.36 -0.71 3.18
CA GLY A 276 -23.56 -1.46 2.85
C GLY A 276 -23.29 -2.95 2.59
N PRO A 277 -22.32 -3.32 1.76
CA PRO A 277 -21.92 -4.71 1.56
C PRO A 277 -21.48 -5.41 2.84
N THR A 278 -20.78 -4.72 3.75
CA THR A 278 -20.36 -5.27 5.04
C THR A 278 -21.56 -5.57 5.92
N GLN A 279 -22.54 -4.67 6.00
CA GLN A 279 -23.77 -4.89 6.75
C GLN A 279 -24.53 -6.11 6.23
N THR A 280 -24.63 -6.24 4.92
CA THR A 280 -25.27 -7.41 4.28
C THR A 280 -24.54 -8.70 4.64
N ALA A 281 -23.21 -8.69 4.61
CA ALA A 281 -22.40 -9.85 4.97
C ALA A 281 -22.52 -10.23 6.45
N ILE A 282 -22.58 -9.23 7.36
CA ILE A 282 -22.84 -9.47 8.79
C ILE A 282 -24.21 -10.10 8.99
N ALA A 283 -25.23 -9.57 8.32
CA ALA A 283 -26.60 -10.08 8.43
C ALA A 283 -26.76 -11.52 7.93
N ALA A 284 -25.89 -11.96 7.03
CA ALA A 284 -25.87 -13.35 6.57
C ALA A 284 -25.54 -14.36 7.68
N TYR A 285 -24.89 -13.93 8.76
CA TYR A 285 -24.67 -14.72 9.98
C TYR A 285 -25.85 -14.66 10.98
N GLY A 286 -26.98 -14.07 10.57
CA GLY A 286 -28.15 -13.80 11.40
C GLY A 286 -28.13 -12.38 11.98
N ALA A 287 -29.32 -11.87 12.34
CA ALA A 287 -29.46 -10.55 12.96
C ALA A 287 -28.58 -10.46 14.22
N PRO A 288 -27.82 -9.38 14.41
CA PRO A 288 -27.01 -9.20 15.62
C PRO A 288 -27.90 -9.01 16.86
N GLU A 289 -27.61 -9.73 17.93
CA GLU A 289 -28.36 -9.68 19.21
C GLU A 289 -27.80 -8.66 20.21
N GLY A 290 -26.77 -7.91 19.84
CA GLY A 290 -26.12 -6.89 20.66
C GLY A 290 -24.72 -6.60 20.19
N ILE A 291 -24.03 -5.70 20.89
CA ILE A 291 -22.71 -5.21 20.49
C ILE A 291 -21.65 -6.33 20.40
N GLU A 292 -21.65 -7.28 21.32
CA GLU A 292 -20.71 -8.40 21.36
C GLU A 292 -20.87 -9.30 20.13
N ASP A 293 -22.11 -9.63 19.82
CA ASP A 293 -22.46 -10.49 18.69
C ASP A 293 -22.20 -9.76 17.37
N PHE A 294 -22.54 -8.48 17.30
CA PHE A 294 -22.25 -7.64 16.15
C PHE A 294 -20.75 -7.57 15.85
N CYS A 295 -19.92 -7.25 16.84
CA CYS A 295 -18.47 -7.18 16.64
C CYS A 295 -17.90 -8.53 16.22
N ARG A 296 -18.36 -9.63 16.82
CA ARG A 296 -17.90 -10.99 16.46
C ARG A 296 -18.23 -11.32 15.00
N LYS A 297 -19.47 -11.07 14.57
CA LYS A 297 -19.91 -11.30 13.19
C LYS A 297 -19.14 -10.43 12.19
N ALA A 298 -18.92 -9.15 12.54
CA ALA A 298 -18.13 -8.25 11.72
C ALA A 298 -16.68 -8.72 11.53
N GLN A 299 -16.05 -9.21 12.60
CA GLN A 299 -14.70 -9.77 12.53
C GLN A 299 -14.65 -11.08 11.74
N MET A 300 -15.70 -11.92 11.77
CA MET A 300 -15.79 -13.10 10.92
C MET A 300 -15.85 -12.71 9.45
N VAL A 301 -16.67 -11.73 9.08
CA VAL A 301 -16.74 -11.18 7.71
C VAL A 301 -15.36 -10.68 7.28
N ASN A 302 -14.70 -9.92 8.13
CA ASN A 302 -13.38 -9.39 7.84
C ASN A 302 -12.33 -10.52 7.63
N MET A 303 -12.35 -11.54 8.50
CA MET A 303 -11.50 -12.72 8.34
C MET A 303 -11.73 -13.44 7.00
N GLU A 304 -12.98 -13.63 6.60
CA GLU A 304 -13.31 -14.27 5.32
C GLU A 304 -12.80 -13.47 4.12
N VAL A 305 -12.96 -12.14 4.16
CA VAL A 305 -12.47 -11.24 3.12
C VAL A 305 -10.95 -11.33 2.99
N TYR A 306 -10.21 -11.16 4.08
CA TYR A 306 -8.74 -11.21 4.03
C TYR A 306 -8.21 -12.60 3.70
N LYS A 307 -8.86 -13.65 4.19
CA LYS A 307 -8.55 -15.03 3.77
C LYS A 307 -8.71 -15.17 2.26
N ALA A 308 -9.82 -14.73 1.69
CA ALA A 308 -10.08 -14.82 0.26
C ALA A 308 -9.06 -14.00 -0.57
N ILE A 309 -8.66 -12.82 -0.10
CA ILE A 309 -7.62 -12.02 -0.73
C ILE A 309 -6.32 -12.83 -0.83
N TYR A 310 -5.80 -13.30 0.29
CA TYR A 310 -4.51 -14.02 0.29
C TYR A 310 -4.58 -15.35 -0.46
N GLU A 311 -5.67 -16.10 -0.34
CA GLU A 311 -5.86 -17.35 -1.08
C GLU A 311 -5.91 -17.10 -2.59
N ALA A 312 -6.61 -16.06 -3.05
CA ALA A 312 -6.72 -15.73 -4.47
C ALA A 312 -5.36 -15.33 -5.08
N TRP A 313 -4.54 -14.54 -4.36
CA TRP A 313 -3.20 -14.21 -4.80
C TRP A 313 -2.24 -15.41 -4.73
N ASN A 314 -2.37 -16.28 -3.74
CA ASN A 314 -1.60 -17.51 -3.65
C ASN A 314 -1.95 -18.51 -4.75
N ASP A 315 -3.22 -18.64 -5.11
CA ASP A 315 -3.69 -19.51 -6.20
C ASP A 315 -3.02 -19.16 -7.54
N ARG A 316 -2.74 -17.88 -7.74
CA ARG A 316 -2.07 -17.36 -8.95
C ARG A 316 -0.61 -16.99 -8.74
N MET A 317 -0.03 -17.39 -7.62
CA MET A 317 1.36 -17.07 -7.28
C MET A 317 2.30 -17.55 -8.37
N TRP A 318 3.22 -16.67 -8.75
CA TRP A 318 4.23 -16.81 -9.78
C TRP A 318 3.74 -16.82 -11.24
N ASN A 319 2.47 -17.07 -11.50
CA ASN A 319 1.91 -16.96 -12.85
C ASN A 319 1.47 -15.52 -13.12
N ASP A 320 0.45 -15.09 -12.37
CA ASP A 320 -0.16 -13.77 -12.54
C ASP A 320 0.08 -12.84 -11.35
N CYS A 321 0.46 -13.38 -10.19
CA CYS A 321 0.55 -12.63 -8.94
C CYS A 321 1.94 -12.70 -8.33
N THR A 322 2.41 -11.57 -7.80
CA THR A 322 3.71 -11.45 -7.12
C THR A 322 3.61 -10.87 -5.74
N GLY A 323 2.47 -10.29 -5.39
CA GLY A 323 2.23 -9.76 -4.07
C GLY A 323 0.95 -8.98 -3.94
N VAL A 324 0.51 -8.84 -2.69
CA VAL A 324 -0.64 -8.04 -2.29
C VAL A 324 -0.38 -7.38 -0.94
N MET A 325 -0.87 -6.17 -0.77
CA MET A 325 -0.81 -5.39 0.47
C MET A 325 -2.22 -5.00 0.90
N ILE A 326 -2.49 -5.11 2.20
CA ILE A 326 -3.78 -4.78 2.82
C ILE A 326 -3.68 -3.57 3.72
#